data_4d26c988d27cd1ae5d84afb77fae65e1
#
_entry.id   4d26c988d27cd1ae5d84afb77fae65e1
#
_cell.length_a   1.000
_cell.length_b   1.000
_cell.length_c   1.000
_cell.angle_alpha   90.00
_cell.angle_beta   90.00
_cell.angle_gamma   90.00
#
_symmetry.space_group_name_H-M   'P 1'
#
loop_
_entity.id
_entity.type
_entity.pdbx_description
1 polymer ?
#
loop_
_entity_poly.entity_id
_entity_poly.type
_entity_poly.pdbx_seq_one_letter_code
_entity_poly.pdbx_strand_id
1 'polypeptide(L)'
;MTDSFETVADAARKVIARCPWTTVRTVEEYVEYIRSEADELLSAVANGDRQNIKEELGDLLFNVVVCMLLAERSGSFPAREVMDGVVAKMRRRKPFVFDGTQVTVEEAKRLWAEEKAREKGSR
;
A
#
# COMPACT_ATOMS: atom_id res chain seq x y z
N MET A 1 -17.93 8.49 14.07
CA MET A 1 -17.87 8.23 12.61
C MET A 1 -16.74 7.27 12.33
N THR A 2 -17.01 6.18 11.62
CA THR A 2 -16.00 5.16 11.34
C THR A 2 -15.04 5.66 10.26
N ASP A 3 -13.74 5.47 10.49
CA ASP A 3 -12.73 5.77 9.48
C ASP A 3 -12.88 4.81 8.29
N SER A 4 -12.88 5.34 7.07
CA SER A 4 -13.05 4.55 5.85
C SER A 4 -11.94 3.50 5.69
N PHE A 5 -10.72 3.83 6.08
CA PHE A 5 -9.61 2.87 6.01
C PHE A 5 -9.80 1.74 7.02
N GLU A 6 -10.28 2.04 8.23
CA GLU A 6 -10.61 1.02 9.21
C GLU A 6 -11.72 0.10 8.72
N THR A 7 -12.72 0.68 8.05
CA THR A 7 -13.83 -0.10 7.49
C THR A 7 -13.32 -1.09 6.42
N VAL A 8 -12.39 -0.64 5.57
CA VAL A 8 -11.75 -1.51 4.57
C VAL A 8 -10.99 -2.65 5.25
N ALA A 9 -10.20 -2.32 6.28
CA ALA A 9 -9.42 -3.33 7.01
C ALA A 9 -10.33 -4.35 7.69
N ASP A 10 -11.43 -3.91 8.30
CA ASP A 10 -12.39 -4.80 8.93
C ASP A 10 -13.07 -5.71 7.91
N ALA A 11 -13.42 -5.17 6.75
CA ALA A 11 -13.99 -5.97 5.67
C ALA A 11 -13.00 -7.03 5.19
N ALA A 12 -11.74 -6.67 5.04
CA ALA A 12 -10.68 -7.60 4.63
C ALA A 12 -10.51 -8.73 5.65
N ARG A 13 -10.53 -8.41 6.95
CA ARG A 13 -10.45 -9.43 8.00
C ARG A 13 -11.62 -10.41 7.92
N LYS A 14 -12.81 -9.91 7.69
CA LYS A 14 -14.02 -10.74 7.55
C LYS A 14 -13.92 -11.62 6.30
N VAL A 15 -13.43 -11.08 5.21
CA VAL A 15 -13.26 -11.84 3.96
C VAL A 15 -12.28 -13.01 4.19
N ILE A 16 -11.13 -12.74 4.82
CA ILE A 16 -10.14 -13.78 5.12
C ILE A 16 -10.73 -14.85 6.03
N ALA A 17 -11.49 -14.44 7.06
CA ALA A 17 -12.04 -15.37 8.05
C ALA A 17 -13.21 -16.19 7.51
N ARG A 18 -14.02 -15.62 6.60
CA ARG A 18 -15.32 -16.20 6.24
C ARG A 18 -15.49 -16.61 4.78
N CYS A 19 -14.62 -16.13 3.89
CA CYS A 19 -14.66 -16.53 2.48
C CYS A 19 -13.80 -17.78 2.28
N PRO A 20 -14.40 -18.93 1.96
CA PRO A 20 -13.64 -20.18 1.81
C PRO A 20 -12.52 -20.08 0.76
N TRP A 21 -12.73 -19.27 -0.28
CA TRP A 21 -11.72 -19.06 -1.31
C TRP A 21 -10.52 -18.28 -0.77
N THR A 22 -10.78 -17.13 -0.11
CA THR A 22 -9.73 -16.25 0.40
C THR A 22 -8.95 -16.89 1.55
N THR A 23 -9.65 -17.64 2.41
CA THR A 23 -9.03 -18.31 3.57
C THR A 23 -7.84 -19.18 3.19
N VAL A 24 -7.85 -19.78 1.99
CA VAL A 24 -6.78 -20.69 1.54
C VAL A 24 -5.78 -20.02 0.59
N ARG A 25 -5.87 -18.69 0.40
CA ARG A 25 -4.92 -17.97 -0.46
C ARG A 25 -3.63 -17.67 0.27
N THR A 26 -2.58 -17.49 -0.53
CA THR A 26 -1.23 -17.17 -0.02
C THR A 26 -0.86 -15.73 -0.38
N VAL A 27 0.17 -15.22 0.28
CA VAL A 27 0.75 -13.91 -0.03
C VAL A 27 1.18 -13.86 -1.50
N GLU A 28 1.84 -14.92 -1.98
CA GLU A 28 2.34 -15.00 -3.35
C GLU A 28 1.21 -14.89 -4.37
N GLU A 29 0.07 -15.55 -4.11
CA GLU A 29 -1.09 -15.47 -4.97
C GLU A 29 -1.66 -14.05 -5.01
N TYR A 30 -1.75 -13.39 -3.85
CA TYR A 30 -2.27 -12.03 -3.78
C TYR A 30 -1.34 -11.00 -4.42
N VAL A 31 -0.02 -11.20 -4.38
CA VAL A 31 0.91 -10.33 -5.13
C VAL A 31 0.64 -10.39 -6.63
N GLU A 32 0.31 -11.57 -7.16
CA GLU A 32 -0.06 -11.72 -8.56
C GLU A 32 -1.38 -11.01 -8.88
N TYR A 33 -2.36 -11.06 -7.98
CA TYR A 33 -3.62 -10.32 -8.14
C TYR A 33 -3.40 -8.82 -8.10
N ILE A 34 -2.52 -8.34 -7.19
CA ILE A 34 -2.14 -6.92 -7.12
C ILE A 34 -1.53 -6.46 -8.44
N ARG A 35 -0.65 -7.27 -9.01
CA ARG A 35 -0.04 -6.96 -10.31
C ARG A 35 -1.08 -6.87 -11.41
N SER A 36 -2.00 -7.83 -11.46
CA SER A 36 -3.10 -7.85 -12.42
C SER A 36 -4.01 -6.63 -12.29
N GLU A 37 -4.36 -6.26 -11.07
CA GLU A 37 -5.19 -5.09 -10.81
C GLU A 37 -4.48 -3.79 -11.19
N ALA A 38 -3.16 -3.73 -11.01
CA ALA A 38 -2.37 -2.57 -11.42
C ALA A 38 -2.42 -2.41 -12.95
N ASP A 39 -2.35 -3.51 -13.70
CA ASP A 39 -2.48 -3.48 -15.16
C ASP A 39 -3.88 -3.03 -15.60
N GLU A 40 -4.92 -3.49 -14.91
CA GLU A 40 -6.30 -3.07 -15.19
C GLU A 40 -6.50 -1.59 -14.91
N LEU A 41 -5.90 -1.09 -13.81
CA LEU A 41 -5.94 0.34 -13.49
C LEU A 41 -5.24 1.15 -14.58
N LEU A 42 -4.09 0.69 -15.05
CA LEU A 42 -3.36 1.38 -16.12
C LEU A 42 -4.23 1.48 -17.38
N SER A 43 -4.92 0.41 -17.74
CA SER A 43 -5.84 0.40 -18.89
C SER A 43 -7.01 1.36 -18.70
N ALA A 44 -7.58 1.39 -17.48
CA ALA A 44 -8.70 2.28 -17.16
C ALA A 44 -8.28 3.76 -17.29
N VAL A 45 -7.07 4.09 -16.83
CA VAL A 45 -6.52 5.45 -16.94
C VAL A 45 -6.31 5.80 -18.40
N ALA A 46 -5.74 4.88 -19.20
CA ALA A 46 -5.50 5.11 -20.62
C ALA A 46 -6.81 5.36 -21.39
N ASN A 47 -7.89 4.70 -20.99
CA ASN A 47 -9.22 4.85 -21.60
C ASN A 47 -10.00 6.05 -21.06
N GLY A 48 -9.53 6.71 -20.03
CA GLY A 48 -10.21 7.84 -19.41
C GLY A 48 -11.56 7.48 -18.79
N ASP A 49 -11.74 6.21 -18.41
CA ASP A 49 -12.99 5.70 -17.83
C ASP A 49 -12.97 5.94 -16.32
N ARG A 50 -13.55 7.06 -15.91
CA ARG A 50 -13.54 7.51 -14.52
C ARG A 50 -14.14 6.50 -13.55
N GLN A 51 -15.26 5.88 -13.91
CA GLN A 51 -15.92 4.91 -13.04
C GLN A 51 -15.05 3.67 -12.85
N ASN A 52 -14.46 3.19 -13.93
CA ASN A 52 -13.57 2.04 -13.88
C ASN A 52 -12.29 2.33 -13.09
N ILE A 53 -11.74 3.55 -13.22
CA ILE A 53 -10.58 3.97 -12.41
C ILE A 53 -10.91 3.86 -10.92
N LYS A 54 -12.08 4.33 -10.51
CA LYS A 54 -12.52 4.25 -9.10
C LYS A 54 -12.60 2.81 -8.63
N GLU A 55 -13.19 1.95 -9.42
CA GLU A 55 -13.35 0.53 -9.07
C GLU A 55 -11.99 -0.17 -8.95
N GLU A 56 -11.10 0.04 -9.93
CA GLU A 56 -9.78 -0.59 -9.92
C GLU A 56 -8.90 -0.10 -8.77
N LEU A 57 -8.99 1.19 -8.42
CA LEU A 57 -8.28 1.70 -7.25
C LEU A 57 -8.76 1.02 -5.97
N GLY A 58 -10.08 0.83 -5.85
CA GLY A 58 -10.65 0.12 -4.70
C GLY A 58 -10.20 -1.33 -4.63
N ASP A 59 -10.23 -2.04 -5.75
CA ASP A 59 -9.80 -3.43 -5.83
C ASP A 59 -8.32 -3.58 -5.50
N LEU A 60 -7.49 -2.67 -6.03
CA LEU A 60 -6.05 -2.69 -5.77
C LEU A 60 -5.78 -2.47 -4.27
N LEU A 61 -6.42 -1.46 -3.67
CA LEU A 61 -6.28 -1.20 -2.24
C LEU A 61 -6.71 -2.42 -1.43
N PHE A 62 -7.86 -2.99 -1.74
CA PHE A 62 -8.39 -4.14 -1.00
C PHE A 62 -7.43 -5.33 -1.07
N ASN A 63 -6.90 -5.63 -2.25
CA ASN A 63 -5.94 -6.72 -2.42
C ASN A 63 -4.65 -6.49 -1.64
N VAL A 64 -4.17 -5.25 -1.57
CA VAL A 64 -2.98 -4.91 -0.77
C VAL A 64 -3.27 -5.14 0.71
N VAL A 65 -4.43 -4.71 1.21
CA VAL A 65 -4.81 -4.90 2.61
C VAL A 65 -4.94 -6.39 2.94
N VAL A 66 -5.60 -7.17 2.07
CA VAL A 66 -5.70 -8.62 2.27
C VAL A 66 -4.30 -9.25 2.30
N CYS A 67 -3.42 -8.84 1.40
CA CYS A 67 -2.05 -9.35 1.34
C CYS A 67 -1.31 -9.10 2.66
N MET A 68 -1.42 -7.91 3.23
CA MET A 68 -0.82 -7.57 4.54
C MET A 68 -1.35 -8.47 5.65
N LEU A 69 -2.66 -8.71 5.66
CA LEU A 69 -3.29 -9.54 6.68
C LEU A 69 -2.94 -11.02 6.52
N LEU A 70 -2.77 -11.49 5.30
CA LEU A 70 -2.27 -12.86 5.05
C LEU A 70 -0.84 -13.01 5.55
N ALA A 71 0.01 -12.00 5.35
CA ALA A 71 1.39 -12.00 5.87
C ALA A 71 1.39 -12.03 7.41
N GLU A 72 0.51 -11.23 8.03
CA GLU A 72 0.35 -11.24 9.48
C GLU A 72 -0.06 -12.62 9.98
N ARG A 73 -1.06 -13.22 9.34
CA ARG A 73 -1.56 -14.55 9.69
C ARG A 73 -0.47 -15.63 9.59
N SER A 74 0.41 -15.51 8.60
CA SER A 74 1.51 -16.47 8.42
C SER A 74 2.67 -16.26 9.39
N GLY A 75 2.59 -15.24 10.25
CA GLY A 75 3.60 -14.96 11.26
C GLY A 75 4.80 -14.16 10.78
N SER A 76 4.73 -13.58 9.56
CA SER A 76 5.85 -12.81 9.01
C SER A 76 6.05 -11.48 9.74
N PHE A 77 4.96 -10.71 9.89
CA PHE A 77 4.96 -9.42 10.60
C PHE A 77 3.51 -8.95 10.75
N PRO A 78 3.21 -8.13 11.77
CA PRO A 78 1.87 -7.56 11.88
C PRO A 78 1.63 -6.49 10.81
N ALA A 79 0.39 -6.39 10.33
CA ALA A 79 0.01 -5.38 9.34
C ALA A 79 0.34 -3.96 9.79
N ARG A 80 0.26 -3.71 11.10
CA ARG A 80 0.61 -2.43 11.70
C ARG A 80 2.05 -2.00 11.40
N GLU A 81 3.00 -2.94 11.38
CA GLU A 81 4.40 -2.63 11.04
C GLU A 81 4.54 -2.13 9.60
N VAL A 82 3.72 -2.65 8.69
CA VAL A 82 3.71 -2.19 7.30
C VAL A 82 3.26 -0.72 7.24
N MET A 83 2.18 -0.41 7.95
CA MET A 83 1.61 0.93 7.98
C MET A 83 2.55 1.93 8.64
N ASP A 84 3.04 1.61 9.84
CA ASP A 84 3.95 2.48 10.58
C ASP A 84 5.27 2.65 9.82
N GLY A 85 5.74 1.59 9.19
CA GLY A 85 6.99 1.61 8.42
C GLY A 85 6.97 2.55 7.23
N VAL A 86 5.87 2.58 6.48
CA VAL A 86 5.77 3.48 5.33
C VAL A 86 5.70 4.94 5.77
N VAL A 87 4.98 5.23 6.86
CA VAL A 87 4.91 6.60 7.40
C VAL A 87 6.29 7.05 7.89
N ALA A 88 6.99 6.19 8.63
CA ALA A 88 8.34 6.50 9.11
C ALA A 88 9.30 6.76 7.94
N LYS A 89 9.20 5.97 6.87
CA LYS A 89 10.00 6.16 5.66
C LYS A 89 9.72 7.52 5.02
N MET A 90 8.47 7.91 4.90
CA MET A 90 8.10 9.20 4.32
C MET A 90 8.65 10.36 5.17
N ARG A 91 8.60 10.24 6.49
CA ARG A 91 9.16 11.27 7.38
C ARG A 91 10.67 11.42 7.19
N ARG A 92 11.38 10.31 6.97
CA ARG A 92 12.83 10.37 6.72
C ARG A 92 13.16 10.93 5.35
N ARG A 93 12.42 10.52 4.32
CA ARG A 93 12.74 10.86 2.92
C ARG A 93 12.18 12.21 2.49
N LYS A 94 11.10 12.64 3.12
CA LYS A 94 10.41 13.90 2.82
C LYS A 94 10.12 14.70 4.09
N PRO A 95 11.15 15.01 4.90
CA PRO A 95 10.94 15.70 6.18
C PRO A 95 10.25 17.05 6.00
N PHE A 96 10.51 17.75 4.89
CA PHE A 96 9.92 19.04 4.56
C PHE A 96 8.38 18.98 4.50
N VAL A 97 7.80 17.83 4.15
CA VAL A 97 6.34 17.65 4.11
C VAL A 97 5.75 17.76 5.52
N PHE A 98 6.48 17.27 6.51
CA PHE A 98 6.00 17.18 7.91
C PHE A 98 6.33 18.42 8.72
N ASP A 99 7.40 19.16 8.37
CA ASP A 99 7.79 20.38 9.11
C ASP A 99 7.36 21.67 8.40
N GLY A 100 6.77 21.58 7.22
CA GLY A 100 6.25 22.74 6.50
C GLY A 100 7.29 23.54 5.71
N THR A 101 8.52 23.06 5.62
CA THR A 101 9.57 23.73 4.86
C THR A 101 9.26 23.67 3.35
N GLN A 102 9.40 24.79 2.65
CA GLN A 102 9.23 24.84 1.19
C GLN A 102 10.52 24.39 0.52
N VAL A 103 10.41 23.48 -0.45
CA VAL A 103 11.57 23.00 -1.21
C VAL A 103 11.22 22.95 -2.71
N THR A 104 12.25 22.98 -3.56
CA THR A 104 12.08 22.80 -4.99
C THR A 104 11.96 21.31 -5.32
N VAL A 105 11.52 21.00 -6.55
CA VAL A 105 11.46 19.62 -7.03
C VAL A 105 12.85 18.98 -6.98
N GLU A 106 13.89 19.70 -7.38
CA GLU A 106 15.27 19.21 -7.38
C GLU A 106 15.76 18.89 -5.97
N GLU A 107 15.46 19.76 -5.01
CA GLU A 107 15.80 19.53 -3.60
C GLU A 107 15.07 18.30 -3.05
N ALA A 108 13.77 18.15 -3.38
CA ALA A 108 12.98 17.00 -2.94
C ALA A 108 13.59 15.69 -3.48
N LYS A 109 13.97 15.67 -4.77
CA LYS A 109 14.62 14.50 -5.38
C LYS A 109 15.97 14.18 -4.74
N ARG A 110 16.76 15.21 -4.46
CA ARG A 110 18.08 15.05 -3.82
C ARG A 110 17.94 14.46 -2.43
N LEU A 111 17.03 15.01 -1.63
CA LEU A 111 16.79 14.52 -0.26
C LEU A 111 16.33 13.05 -0.26
N TRP A 112 15.44 12.70 -1.17
CA TRP A 112 14.98 11.33 -1.32
C TRP A 112 16.13 10.37 -1.64
N ALA A 113 16.96 10.73 -2.61
CA ALA A 113 18.09 9.92 -3.03
C ALA A 113 19.14 9.77 -1.93
N GLU A 114 19.44 10.86 -1.21
CA GLU A 114 20.41 10.85 -0.10
C GLU A 114 19.95 9.95 1.03
N GLU A 115 18.67 10.04 1.42
CA GLU A 115 18.14 9.21 2.49
C GLU A 115 18.09 7.74 2.09
N LYS A 116 17.69 7.46 0.87
CA LYS A 116 17.66 6.09 0.33
C LYS A 116 19.06 5.47 0.37
N ALA A 117 20.10 6.24 -0.02
CA ALA A 117 21.47 5.78 0.01
C ALA A 117 21.94 5.52 1.44
N ARG A 118 21.58 6.38 2.38
CA ARG A 118 21.94 6.21 3.81
C ARG A 118 21.27 4.96 4.37
N GLU A 119 20.02 4.71 4.05
CA GLU A 119 19.28 3.52 4.48
C GLU A 119 19.95 2.24 3.98
N LYS A 120 20.42 2.22 2.74
CA LYS A 120 21.14 1.08 2.16
C LYS A 120 22.47 0.83 2.86
N GLY A 121 23.19 1.88 3.21
CA GLY A 121 24.47 1.79 3.91
C GLY A 121 24.34 1.24 5.33
N SER A 122 23.13 1.29 5.91
CA SER A 122 22.86 0.81 7.28
C SER A 122 22.41 -0.65 7.33
N ARG A 123 22.20 -1.28 6.19
CA ARG A 123 21.72 -2.68 6.13
C ARG A 123 22.89 -3.67 6.16
#